data_4c529c7cf96bea24c9a805ae38190f9e
#
_entry.id   4c529c7cf96bea24c9a805ae38190f9e
#
_cell.length_a   1.000
_cell.length_b   1.000
_cell.length_c   1.000
_cell.angle_alpha   90.00
_cell.angle_beta   90.00
_cell.angle_gamma   90.00
#
_symmetry.space_group_name_H-M   'P 1'
#
loop_
_entity.id
_entity.type
_entity.pdbx_description
1 polymer ?
#
loop_
_entity_poly.entity_id
_entity_poly.type
_entity_poly.pdbx_seq_one_letter_code
_entity_poly.pdbx_strand_id
1 'polypeptide(L)'
;SGRPYEVLVVVNKPVWDRPAGRALFDVLDTNVPGLPQAERSFRISNVDPQHFDRVLKIFRNIIIVDIQDIYTQPKLKFSRDVYASPQMIMTIQAPNEDEFEEFVAKNSKVIIDFFVKAEMNRQITLLKQKHSDVISTKVGSIFDCDIWVPLELANYKEGKDFLWASTNRATADMNFVMYSYPYTDKDTFTKDYFIHKRDSVMKANIPGEREGMYMATDSMFVDVEDIVVKGEYAQEARGLWEMEGDMMGGPFVSHARVDRANGRVIVVEAFIYSPDKLKRNLMRQMEASLYTLRLPNESLIDEIVISGNIPEEKIDTTSRVK
;
A
#
# COMPACT_ATOMS: atom_id res chain seq x y z
N SER A 1 -5.16 18.21 6.34
CA SER A 1 -4.77 18.74 5.03
C SER A 1 -3.38 18.22 4.66
N GLY A 2 -2.89 18.53 3.50
CA GLY A 2 -1.65 18.02 2.93
C GLY A 2 -1.91 17.03 1.80
N ARG A 3 -0.88 16.75 1.02
CA ARG A 3 -0.96 15.82 -0.11
C ARG A 3 -0.79 14.38 0.39
N PRO A 4 -1.37 13.39 -0.27
CA PRO A 4 -1.07 11.99 0.02
C PRO A 4 0.44 11.73 -0.03
N TYR A 5 0.92 10.89 0.90
CA TYR A 5 2.33 10.51 1.01
C TYR A 5 3.29 11.70 1.20
N GLU A 6 2.84 12.77 1.84
CA GLU A 6 3.68 13.88 2.30
C GLU A 6 3.93 13.74 3.81
N VAL A 7 5.20 13.85 4.22
CA VAL A 7 5.62 13.75 5.62
C VAL A 7 6.39 15.03 6.01
N LEU A 8 5.95 15.68 7.09
CA LEU A 8 6.65 16.80 7.69
C LEU A 8 7.50 16.30 8.85
N VAL A 9 8.79 16.56 8.82
CA VAL A 9 9.73 16.25 9.91
C VAL A 9 10.00 17.51 10.73
N VAL A 10 9.61 17.49 11.99
CA VAL A 10 9.90 18.55 12.96
C VAL A 10 11.22 18.20 13.66
N VAL A 11 12.28 18.92 13.36
CA VAL A 11 13.64 18.60 13.77
C VAL A 11 14.49 19.87 13.81
N ASN A 12 15.37 20.00 14.80
CA ASN A 12 16.34 21.09 14.83
C ASN A 12 17.24 21.04 13.59
N LYS A 13 17.42 22.18 12.93
CA LYS A 13 18.19 22.24 11.68
C LYS A 13 19.61 21.67 11.82
N PRO A 14 20.39 21.93 12.88
CA PRO A 14 21.71 21.30 13.05
C PRO A 14 21.63 19.76 13.09
N VAL A 15 20.63 19.16 13.72
CA VAL A 15 20.42 17.71 13.75
C VAL A 15 20.06 17.18 12.36
N TRP A 16 19.19 17.91 11.64
CA TRP A 16 18.79 17.52 10.28
C TRP A 16 19.95 17.46 9.29
N ASP A 17 20.90 18.36 9.42
CA ASP A 17 22.07 18.48 8.53
C ASP A 17 23.22 17.50 8.90
N ARG A 18 23.14 16.82 10.07
CA ARG A 18 24.12 15.85 10.59
C ARG A 18 23.69 14.38 10.30
N PRO A 19 24.56 13.38 10.59
CA PRO A 19 24.29 11.97 10.30
C PRO A 19 22.93 11.47 10.82
N ALA A 20 22.55 11.84 12.05
CA ALA A 20 21.25 11.45 12.62
C ALA A 20 20.05 11.88 11.75
N GLY A 21 20.00 13.14 11.35
CA GLY A 21 18.94 13.64 10.45
C GLY A 21 19.02 13.03 9.05
N ARG A 22 20.23 12.80 8.54
CA ARG A 22 20.42 12.13 7.24
C ARG A 22 19.96 10.69 7.25
N ALA A 23 20.18 9.94 8.33
CA ALA A 23 19.66 8.59 8.48
C ALA A 23 18.13 8.56 8.40
N LEU A 24 17.44 9.47 9.06
CA LEU A 24 15.98 9.58 8.96
C LEU A 24 15.54 9.97 7.54
N PHE A 25 16.25 10.90 6.91
CA PHE A 25 15.99 11.27 5.52
C PHE A 25 16.11 10.06 4.60
N ASP A 26 17.19 9.27 4.70
CA ASP A 26 17.46 8.12 3.86
C ASP A 26 16.39 7.04 4.01
N VAL A 27 15.88 6.82 5.22
CA VAL A 27 14.75 5.91 5.47
C VAL A 27 13.50 6.39 4.73
N LEU A 28 13.17 7.67 4.80
CA LEU A 28 11.96 8.23 4.18
C LEU A 28 12.10 8.38 2.65
N ASP A 29 13.34 8.51 2.16
CA ASP A 29 13.65 8.66 0.72
C ASP A 29 13.67 7.34 -0.05
N THR A 30 13.26 6.25 0.61
CA THR A 30 13.15 4.92 0.01
C THR A 30 12.11 4.90 -1.11
N ASN A 31 12.42 4.18 -2.19
CA ASN A 31 11.52 4.04 -3.32
C ASN A 31 10.35 3.08 -3.02
N VAL A 32 9.24 3.30 -3.70
CA VAL A 32 8.11 2.35 -3.70
C VAL A 32 8.54 1.08 -4.45
N PRO A 33 8.42 -0.11 -3.83
CA PRO A 33 8.80 -1.35 -4.50
C PRO A 33 7.86 -1.68 -5.68
N GLY A 34 8.40 -2.39 -6.68
CA GLY A 34 7.63 -2.91 -7.81
C GLY A 34 7.23 -1.87 -8.86
N LEU A 35 7.76 -0.65 -8.83
CA LEU A 35 7.55 0.34 -9.88
C LEU A 35 8.66 0.29 -10.93
N PRO A 36 8.34 0.50 -12.23
CA PRO A 36 9.32 0.47 -13.31
C PRO A 36 10.32 1.63 -13.27
N GLN A 37 9.98 2.68 -12.53
CA GLN A 37 10.81 3.87 -12.33
C GLN A 37 11.00 4.08 -10.84
N ALA A 38 12.15 4.61 -10.43
CA ALA A 38 12.40 4.97 -9.04
C ALA A 38 11.48 6.14 -8.63
N GLU A 39 10.50 5.85 -7.80
CA GLU A 39 9.59 6.86 -7.23
C GLU A 39 9.64 6.79 -5.71
N ARG A 40 9.95 7.90 -5.08
CA ARG A 40 10.06 8.00 -3.61
C ARG A 40 8.75 7.67 -2.92
N SER A 41 8.83 6.95 -1.81
CA SER A 41 7.66 6.61 -0.99
C SER A 41 6.97 7.86 -0.44
N PHE A 42 7.74 8.88 -0.07
CA PHE A 42 7.21 10.10 0.53
C PHE A 42 7.78 11.37 -0.11
N ARG A 43 6.98 12.43 -0.08
CA ARG A 43 7.47 13.80 -0.21
C ARG A 43 7.86 14.30 1.16
N ILE A 44 9.14 14.61 1.37
CA ILE A 44 9.70 14.97 2.65
C ILE A 44 9.86 16.48 2.73
N SER A 45 9.37 17.07 3.82
CA SER A 45 9.62 18.45 4.22
C SER A 45 10.12 18.45 5.65
N ASN A 46 10.96 19.42 6.01
CA ASN A 46 11.42 19.59 7.38
C ASN A 46 11.18 21.00 7.89
N VAL A 47 11.07 21.14 9.20
CA VAL A 47 10.90 22.43 9.88
C VAL A 47 11.58 22.40 11.25
N ASP A 48 12.20 23.51 11.61
CA ASP A 48 12.72 23.70 12.97
C ASP A 48 11.56 23.79 13.98
N PRO A 49 11.65 23.16 15.18
CA PRO A 49 10.60 23.18 16.19
C PRO A 49 10.06 24.56 16.54
N GLN A 50 10.93 25.58 16.56
CA GLN A 50 10.51 26.98 16.82
C GLN A 50 9.60 27.57 15.74
N HIS A 51 9.63 27.02 14.53
CA HIS A 51 8.79 27.42 13.39
C HIS A 51 7.62 26.47 13.13
N PHE A 52 7.44 25.45 13.97
CA PHE A 52 6.32 24.50 13.86
C PHE A 52 5.03 25.15 14.36
N ASP A 53 4.46 25.97 13.51
CA ASP A 53 3.32 26.83 13.78
C ASP A 53 1.97 26.16 13.48
N ARG A 54 0.90 26.96 13.61
CA ARG A 54 -0.48 26.53 13.38
C ARG A 54 -0.74 26.01 11.96
N VAL A 55 -0.05 26.54 10.94
CA VAL A 55 -0.21 26.15 9.54
C VAL A 55 0.44 24.79 9.30
N LEU A 56 1.60 24.55 9.88
CA LEU A 56 2.32 23.29 9.74
C LEU A 56 1.73 22.17 10.60
N LYS A 57 1.10 22.49 11.71
CA LYS A 57 0.40 21.52 12.57
C LYS A 57 -0.76 20.80 11.91
N ILE A 58 -1.29 21.30 10.80
CA ILE A 58 -2.37 20.64 10.06
C ILE A 58 -1.89 19.57 9.04
N PHE A 59 -0.57 19.35 8.90
CA PHE A 59 -0.07 18.24 8.09
C PHE A 59 -0.64 16.92 8.57
N ARG A 60 -0.96 16.06 7.63
CA ARG A 60 -1.60 14.76 7.90
C ARG A 60 -0.65 13.69 8.44
N ASN A 61 0.64 13.80 8.13
CA ASN A 61 1.70 12.92 8.62
C ASN A 61 2.86 13.78 9.13
N ILE A 62 3.20 13.59 10.40
CA ILE A 62 4.24 14.35 11.09
C ILE A 62 5.18 13.40 11.79
N ILE A 63 6.49 13.64 11.67
CA ILE A 63 7.51 13.05 12.54
C ILE A 63 8.06 14.15 13.43
N ILE A 64 8.10 13.90 14.73
CA ILE A 64 8.75 14.77 15.71
C ILE A 64 10.03 14.08 16.18
N VAL A 65 11.17 14.71 15.95
CA VAL A 65 12.47 14.26 16.45
C VAL A 65 12.70 14.88 17.82
N ASP A 66 12.82 14.03 18.83
CA ASP A 66 12.92 14.43 20.24
C ASP A 66 14.16 13.76 20.88
N ILE A 67 15.31 14.44 20.77
CA ILE A 67 16.59 13.97 21.30
C ILE A 67 16.92 14.73 22.57
N GLN A 68 16.91 14.03 23.70
CA GLN A 68 17.20 14.61 25.04
C GLN A 68 17.89 13.58 25.92
N ASP A 69 18.86 14.01 26.72
CA ASP A 69 19.65 13.17 27.62
C ASP A 69 18.87 12.58 28.81
N ILE A 70 17.63 13.03 28.99
CA ILE A 70 16.71 12.46 29.99
C ILE A 70 16.17 11.08 29.58
N TYR A 71 16.27 10.70 28.30
CA TYR A 71 15.85 9.39 27.84
C TYR A 71 16.91 8.34 28.12
N THR A 72 16.49 7.14 28.51
CA THR A 72 17.40 6.02 28.80
C THR A 72 17.61 5.11 27.60
N GLN A 73 16.73 5.17 26.61
CA GLN A 73 16.79 4.38 25.39
C GLN A 73 15.92 5.02 24.30
N PRO A 74 16.21 4.73 23.02
CA PRO A 74 15.36 5.19 21.92
C PRO A 74 13.98 4.51 21.93
N LYS A 75 12.96 5.28 21.52
CA LYS A 75 11.56 4.81 21.48
C LYS A 75 10.74 5.51 20.41
N LEU A 76 9.82 4.76 19.77
CA LEU A 76 8.75 5.33 18.95
C LEU A 76 7.51 5.57 19.80
N LYS A 77 6.89 6.73 19.63
CA LYS A 77 5.56 7.06 20.17
C LYS A 77 4.64 7.43 19.02
N PHE A 78 3.41 7.00 19.11
CA PHE A 78 2.39 7.23 18.09
C PHE A 78 1.24 8.03 18.67
N SER A 79 0.76 9.02 17.92
CA SER A 79 -0.41 9.82 18.30
C SER A 79 -1.30 10.02 17.07
N ARG A 80 -2.60 10.09 17.31
CA ARG A 80 -3.61 10.28 16.26
C ARG A 80 -4.42 11.55 16.54
N ASP A 81 -4.71 12.32 15.48
CA ASP A 81 -5.67 13.44 15.52
C ASP A 81 -5.38 14.50 16.60
N VAL A 82 -4.10 14.84 16.80
CA VAL A 82 -3.67 15.78 17.85
C VAL A 82 -4.00 17.24 17.49
N TYR A 83 -3.67 17.66 16.27
CA TYR A 83 -3.86 19.03 15.80
C TYR A 83 -4.89 19.15 14.69
N ALA A 84 -5.15 18.06 13.98
CA ALA A 84 -6.08 17.98 12.86
C ALA A 84 -6.60 16.55 12.73
N SER A 85 -7.71 16.35 12.00
CA SER A 85 -8.22 15.00 11.70
C SER A 85 -8.53 14.89 10.18
N PRO A 86 -8.12 13.77 9.54
CA PRO A 86 -7.28 12.68 10.07
C PRO A 86 -5.79 13.05 10.09
N GLN A 87 -5.10 12.73 11.19
CA GLN A 87 -3.68 13.02 11.35
C GLN A 87 -2.97 11.87 12.06
N MET A 88 -1.74 11.54 11.63
CA MET A 88 -0.86 10.61 12.32
C MET A 88 0.46 11.28 12.65
N ILE A 89 0.89 11.15 13.89
CA ILE A 89 2.16 11.70 14.39
C ILE A 89 3.00 10.56 14.95
N MET A 90 4.25 10.50 14.52
CA MET A 90 5.28 9.65 15.11
C MET A 90 6.29 10.53 15.82
N THR A 91 6.51 10.31 17.12
CA THR A 91 7.61 10.92 17.85
C THR A 91 8.72 9.90 18.03
N ILE A 92 9.92 10.23 17.56
CA ILE A 92 11.12 9.42 17.73
C ILE A 92 11.95 10.03 18.84
N GLN A 93 11.98 9.38 19.99
CA GLN A 93 12.76 9.79 21.16
C GLN A 93 14.09 9.06 21.18
N ALA A 94 15.16 9.74 21.57
CA ALA A 94 16.48 9.14 21.79
C ALA A 94 17.30 9.94 22.82
N PRO A 95 18.24 9.30 23.55
CA PRO A 95 19.09 10.00 24.51
C PRO A 95 20.13 10.92 23.84
N ASN A 96 20.60 10.55 22.64
CA ASN A 96 21.59 11.28 21.86
C ASN A 96 21.46 10.99 20.37
N GLU A 97 22.23 11.68 19.52
CA GLU A 97 22.16 11.56 18.06
C GLU A 97 22.69 10.22 17.56
N ASP A 98 23.70 9.63 18.17
CA ASP A 98 24.28 8.35 17.75
C ASP A 98 23.26 7.22 17.93
N GLU A 99 22.61 7.14 19.08
CA GLU A 99 21.55 6.16 19.33
C GLU A 99 20.31 6.40 18.48
N PHE A 100 19.99 7.67 18.17
CA PHE A 100 18.91 8.01 17.24
C PHE A 100 19.19 7.46 15.84
N GLU A 101 20.41 7.68 15.31
CA GLU A 101 20.84 7.22 13.99
C GLU A 101 20.71 5.70 13.87
N GLU A 102 21.30 4.95 14.81
CA GLU A 102 21.22 3.48 14.83
C GLU A 102 19.77 2.98 14.93
N PHE A 103 18.98 3.60 15.80
CA PHE A 103 17.59 3.21 16.02
C PHE A 103 16.71 3.42 14.80
N VAL A 104 16.84 4.55 14.11
CA VAL A 104 16.09 4.88 12.90
C VAL A 104 16.45 3.90 11.77
N ALA A 105 17.74 3.61 11.57
CA ALA A 105 18.19 2.64 10.58
C ALA A 105 17.62 1.24 10.86
N LYS A 106 17.67 0.78 12.11
CA LYS A 106 17.14 -0.52 12.53
C LYS A 106 15.62 -0.62 12.40
N ASN A 107 14.88 0.46 12.57
CA ASN A 107 13.43 0.50 12.54
C ASN A 107 12.87 1.08 11.22
N SER A 108 13.67 1.12 10.15
CA SER A 108 13.31 1.71 8.86
C SER A 108 11.97 1.21 8.32
N LYS A 109 11.76 -0.11 8.32
CA LYS A 109 10.51 -0.73 7.86
C LYS A 109 9.30 -0.26 8.68
N VAL A 110 9.42 -0.20 10.01
CA VAL A 110 8.33 0.23 10.90
C VAL A 110 7.95 1.69 10.62
N ILE A 111 8.94 2.56 10.43
CA ILE A 111 8.73 3.99 10.15
C ILE A 111 8.00 4.17 8.81
N ILE A 112 8.45 3.48 7.76
CA ILE A 112 7.84 3.55 6.43
C ILE A 112 6.41 2.99 6.49
N ASP A 113 6.23 1.79 7.01
CA ASP A 113 4.95 1.10 7.06
C ASP A 113 3.90 1.89 7.84
N PHE A 114 4.28 2.59 8.91
CA PHE A 114 3.36 3.40 9.69
C PHE A 114 2.65 4.46 8.84
N PHE A 115 3.39 5.23 8.04
CA PHE A 115 2.80 6.28 7.21
C PHE A 115 2.15 5.74 5.93
N VAL A 116 2.69 4.68 5.35
CA VAL A 116 2.04 4.00 4.21
C VAL A 116 0.67 3.47 4.63
N LYS A 117 0.58 2.81 5.78
CA LYS A 117 -0.69 2.32 6.34
C LYS A 117 -1.67 3.45 6.64
N ALA A 118 -1.18 4.54 7.21
CA ALA A 118 -2.02 5.71 7.48
C ALA A 118 -2.67 6.25 6.19
N GLU A 119 -1.93 6.33 5.10
CA GLU A 119 -2.45 6.77 3.81
C GLU A 119 -3.41 5.73 3.20
N MET A 120 -3.10 4.45 3.30
CA MET A 120 -4.00 3.39 2.82
C MET A 120 -5.32 3.39 3.59
N ASN A 121 -5.30 3.51 4.92
CA ASN A 121 -6.52 3.58 5.71
C ASN A 121 -7.39 4.80 5.36
N ARG A 122 -6.78 5.94 5.04
CA ARG A 122 -7.52 7.11 4.53
C ARG A 122 -8.17 6.81 3.18
N GLN A 123 -7.46 6.14 2.29
CA GLN A 123 -8.01 5.73 1.00
C GLN A 123 -9.15 4.72 1.18
N ILE A 124 -9.01 3.74 2.06
CA ILE A 124 -10.06 2.77 2.39
C ILE A 124 -11.30 3.47 2.97
N THR A 125 -11.11 4.48 3.82
CA THR A 125 -12.22 5.29 4.34
C THR A 125 -12.98 6.01 3.23
N LEU A 126 -12.28 6.53 2.23
CA LEU A 126 -12.91 7.13 1.04
C LEU A 126 -13.65 6.08 0.20
N LEU A 127 -13.04 4.91 -0.02
CA LEU A 127 -13.69 3.80 -0.72
C LEU A 127 -14.95 3.30 -0.01
N LYS A 128 -14.94 3.25 1.32
CA LYS A 128 -16.13 2.92 2.13
C LYS A 128 -17.28 3.88 1.86
N GLN A 129 -16.99 5.17 1.69
CA GLN A 129 -17.99 6.20 1.42
C GLN A 129 -18.45 6.20 -0.04
N LYS A 130 -17.54 5.91 -0.97
CA LYS A 130 -17.80 5.99 -2.40
C LYS A 130 -16.90 5.03 -3.19
N HIS A 131 -17.49 4.02 -3.76
CA HIS A 131 -16.82 3.01 -4.60
C HIS A 131 -17.71 2.63 -5.80
N SER A 132 -17.22 1.76 -6.65
CA SER A 132 -17.97 1.28 -7.81
C SER A 132 -18.95 0.18 -7.41
N ASP A 133 -20.22 0.53 -7.26
CA ASP A 133 -21.30 -0.44 -6.98
C ASP A 133 -21.44 -1.48 -8.10
N VAL A 134 -21.15 -1.09 -9.33
CA VAL A 134 -21.18 -1.99 -10.49
C VAL A 134 -20.19 -3.14 -10.30
N ILE A 135 -18.95 -2.80 -9.95
CA ILE A 135 -17.90 -3.81 -9.76
C ILE A 135 -18.15 -4.63 -8.49
N SER A 136 -18.58 -4.03 -7.38
CA SER A 136 -18.96 -4.77 -6.17
C SER A 136 -20.09 -5.78 -6.46
N THR A 137 -21.10 -5.38 -7.22
CA THR A 137 -22.19 -6.28 -7.62
C THR A 137 -21.70 -7.45 -8.47
N LYS A 138 -20.78 -7.20 -9.42
CA LYS A 138 -20.18 -8.25 -10.25
C LYS A 138 -19.33 -9.21 -9.45
N VAL A 139 -18.49 -8.68 -8.55
CA VAL A 139 -17.69 -9.50 -7.62
C VAL A 139 -18.60 -10.40 -6.76
N GLY A 140 -19.68 -9.84 -6.23
CA GLY A 140 -20.66 -10.61 -5.47
C GLY A 140 -21.30 -11.75 -6.28
N SER A 141 -21.70 -11.47 -7.52
CA SER A 141 -22.36 -12.47 -8.36
C SER A 141 -21.43 -13.59 -8.87
N ILE A 142 -20.14 -13.28 -9.13
CA ILE A 142 -19.19 -14.26 -9.69
C ILE A 142 -18.48 -15.05 -8.58
N PHE A 143 -18.11 -14.35 -7.47
CA PHE A 143 -17.21 -14.91 -6.47
C PHE A 143 -17.83 -15.06 -5.09
N ASP A 144 -19.05 -14.60 -4.87
CA ASP A 144 -19.66 -14.52 -3.52
C ASP A 144 -18.74 -13.77 -2.52
N CYS A 145 -18.07 -12.76 -3.01
CA CYS A 145 -17.14 -11.88 -2.28
C CYS A 145 -17.60 -10.43 -2.38
N ASP A 146 -16.98 -9.55 -1.62
CA ASP A 146 -17.17 -8.11 -1.73
C ASP A 146 -15.80 -7.38 -1.76
N ILE A 147 -15.74 -6.28 -2.49
CA ILE A 147 -14.55 -5.44 -2.58
C ILE A 147 -14.93 -4.01 -2.97
N TRP A 148 -14.22 -3.03 -2.43
CA TRP A 148 -14.38 -1.64 -2.82
C TRP A 148 -13.25 -1.21 -3.75
N VAL A 149 -13.61 -0.84 -4.96
CA VAL A 149 -12.68 -0.27 -5.94
C VAL A 149 -13.11 1.15 -6.31
N PRO A 150 -12.19 2.00 -6.80
CA PRO A 150 -12.54 3.37 -7.19
C PRO A 150 -13.73 3.43 -8.14
N LEU A 151 -14.57 4.45 -7.95
CA LEU A 151 -15.79 4.67 -8.74
C LEU A 151 -15.52 4.78 -10.25
N GLU A 152 -14.34 5.24 -10.60
CA GLU A 152 -13.88 5.43 -11.98
C GLU A 152 -13.71 4.10 -12.75
N LEU A 153 -13.60 2.96 -12.05
CA LEU A 153 -13.59 1.64 -12.68
C LEU A 153 -15.02 1.25 -13.07
N ALA A 154 -15.46 1.71 -14.22
CA ALA A 154 -16.81 1.51 -14.72
C ALA A 154 -16.89 0.55 -15.92
N ASN A 155 -15.78 0.29 -16.60
CA ASN A 155 -15.69 -0.66 -17.70
C ASN A 155 -15.27 -2.00 -17.15
N TYR A 156 -15.89 -3.09 -17.60
CA TYR A 156 -15.53 -4.43 -17.14
C TYR A 156 -15.70 -5.49 -18.21
N LYS A 157 -14.97 -6.58 -18.06
CA LYS A 157 -15.08 -7.82 -18.81
C LYS A 157 -15.18 -9.00 -17.85
N GLU A 158 -16.17 -9.84 -18.06
CA GLU A 158 -16.38 -11.07 -17.31
C GLU A 158 -15.81 -12.28 -18.06
N GLY A 159 -15.29 -13.24 -17.30
CA GLY A 159 -14.89 -14.55 -17.78
C GLY A 159 -15.30 -15.64 -16.80
N LYS A 160 -14.94 -16.88 -17.09
CA LYS A 160 -15.14 -17.97 -16.13
C LYS A 160 -14.18 -17.79 -14.95
N ASP A 161 -14.73 -17.64 -13.75
CA ASP A 161 -13.95 -17.39 -12.54
C ASP A 161 -13.00 -16.19 -12.67
N PHE A 162 -13.40 -15.16 -13.46
CA PHE A 162 -12.57 -14.02 -13.83
C PHE A 162 -13.41 -12.75 -14.01
N LEU A 163 -12.87 -11.63 -13.50
CA LEU A 163 -13.40 -10.29 -13.72
C LEU A 163 -12.21 -9.32 -13.94
N TRP A 164 -12.30 -8.50 -14.99
CA TRP A 164 -11.39 -7.38 -15.24
C TRP A 164 -12.17 -6.08 -15.30
N ALA A 165 -11.79 -5.08 -14.52
CA ALA A 165 -12.38 -3.75 -14.55
C ALA A 165 -11.28 -2.71 -14.82
N SER A 166 -11.63 -1.62 -15.53
CA SER A 166 -10.69 -0.57 -15.88
C SER A 166 -11.34 0.80 -15.93
N THR A 167 -10.50 1.84 -15.86
CA THR A 167 -10.91 3.22 -16.16
C THR A 167 -10.96 3.47 -17.67
N ASN A 168 -10.36 2.61 -18.46
CA ASN A 168 -10.29 2.66 -19.93
C ASN A 168 -9.77 4.03 -20.44
N ARG A 169 -8.67 4.50 -19.86
CA ARG A 169 -8.04 5.78 -20.22
C ARG A 169 -6.77 5.52 -21.04
N ALA A 170 -6.53 6.34 -22.02
CA ALA A 170 -5.32 6.28 -22.84
C ALA A 170 -4.03 6.54 -22.02
N THR A 171 -4.15 7.30 -20.93
CA THR A 171 -3.07 7.57 -19.97
C THR A 171 -3.62 7.53 -18.56
N ALA A 172 -2.81 7.09 -17.60
CA ALA A 172 -3.20 6.92 -16.21
C ALA A 172 -4.38 5.94 -16.05
N ASP A 173 -4.33 4.82 -16.79
CA ASP A 173 -5.33 3.78 -16.73
C ASP A 173 -5.11 2.90 -15.49
N MET A 174 -6.15 2.82 -14.65
CA MET A 174 -6.20 1.96 -13.48
C MET A 174 -7.00 0.71 -13.82
N ASN A 175 -6.45 -0.42 -13.46
CA ASN A 175 -7.04 -1.72 -13.73
C ASN A 175 -7.14 -2.57 -12.47
N PHE A 176 -8.25 -3.27 -12.33
CA PHE A 176 -8.51 -4.25 -11.29
C PHE A 176 -8.84 -5.59 -11.93
N VAL A 177 -8.22 -6.66 -11.43
CA VAL A 177 -8.50 -8.02 -11.85
C VAL A 177 -8.81 -8.86 -10.62
N MET A 178 -9.82 -9.73 -10.74
CA MET A 178 -10.13 -10.77 -9.75
C MET A 178 -10.32 -12.10 -10.45
N TYR A 179 -9.72 -13.14 -9.89
CA TYR A 179 -9.91 -14.51 -10.39
C TYR A 179 -9.80 -15.52 -9.27
N SER A 180 -10.30 -16.72 -9.53
CA SER A 180 -10.21 -17.81 -8.58
C SER A 180 -9.83 -19.13 -9.24
N TYR A 181 -9.26 -20.03 -8.45
CA TYR A 181 -8.93 -21.39 -8.85
C TYR A 181 -8.95 -22.32 -7.62
N PRO A 182 -9.14 -23.64 -7.81
CA PRO A 182 -9.15 -24.58 -6.68
C PRO A 182 -7.86 -24.50 -5.85
N TYR A 183 -8.02 -24.49 -4.53
CA TYR A 183 -6.89 -24.62 -3.61
C TYR A 183 -6.56 -26.09 -3.42
N THR A 184 -5.33 -26.49 -3.67
CA THR A 184 -4.85 -27.88 -3.51
C THR A 184 -3.94 -28.02 -2.31
N ASP A 185 -2.91 -27.20 -2.24
CA ASP A 185 -1.91 -27.22 -1.18
C ASP A 185 -1.14 -25.90 -1.10
N LYS A 186 -0.18 -25.83 -0.17
CA LYS A 186 0.62 -24.61 0.10
C LYS A 186 1.59 -24.23 -1.02
N ASP A 187 1.92 -25.13 -1.93
CA ASP A 187 2.85 -24.86 -3.04
C ASP A 187 2.24 -23.85 -4.05
N THR A 188 0.92 -23.65 -3.96
CA THR A 188 0.19 -22.54 -4.59
C THR A 188 0.78 -21.16 -4.28
N PHE A 189 1.43 -20.99 -3.13
CA PHE A 189 1.99 -19.74 -2.67
C PHE A 189 3.50 -19.62 -2.94
N THR A 190 4.03 -20.34 -3.92
CA THR A 190 5.40 -20.13 -4.42
C THR A 190 5.41 -19.09 -5.53
N LYS A 191 6.55 -18.41 -5.70
CA LYS A 191 6.75 -17.41 -6.78
C LYS A 191 6.50 -18.03 -8.16
N ASP A 192 7.04 -19.22 -8.40
CA ASP A 192 6.90 -19.89 -9.71
C ASP A 192 5.45 -20.25 -10.00
N TYR A 193 4.74 -20.77 -9.02
CA TYR A 193 3.31 -21.07 -9.18
C TYR A 193 2.51 -19.81 -9.46
N PHE A 194 2.76 -18.73 -8.73
CA PHE A 194 2.11 -17.43 -8.94
C PHE A 194 2.29 -16.96 -10.39
N ILE A 195 3.52 -16.92 -10.89
CA ILE A 195 3.82 -16.46 -12.25
C ILE A 195 3.09 -17.32 -13.28
N HIS A 196 3.23 -18.65 -13.21
CA HIS A 196 2.58 -19.56 -14.15
C HIS A 196 1.06 -19.44 -14.12
N LYS A 197 0.46 -19.34 -12.93
CA LYS A 197 -0.99 -19.22 -12.79
C LYS A 197 -1.49 -17.88 -13.34
N ARG A 198 -0.81 -16.78 -12.96
CA ARG A 198 -1.15 -15.44 -13.45
C ARG A 198 -1.08 -15.38 -14.97
N ASP A 199 0.01 -15.83 -15.57
CA ASP A 199 0.21 -15.80 -17.02
C ASP A 199 -0.84 -16.63 -17.76
N SER A 200 -1.18 -17.81 -17.24
CA SER A 200 -2.25 -18.64 -17.79
C SER A 200 -3.61 -17.92 -17.78
N VAL A 201 -3.96 -17.28 -16.68
CA VAL A 201 -5.20 -16.52 -16.52
C VAL A 201 -5.23 -15.29 -17.43
N MET A 202 -4.15 -14.51 -17.41
CA MET A 202 -4.06 -13.27 -18.18
C MET A 202 -4.06 -13.55 -19.69
N LYS A 203 -3.34 -14.57 -20.14
CA LYS A 203 -3.34 -15.01 -21.55
C LYS A 203 -4.73 -15.38 -22.04
N ALA A 204 -5.52 -16.04 -21.22
CA ALA A 204 -6.88 -16.44 -21.58
C ALA A 204 -7.87 -15.25 -21.60
N ASN A 205 -7.64 -14.20 -20.81
CA ASN A 205 -8.65 -13.20 -20.53
C ASN A 205 -8.28 -11.77 -20.98
N ILE A 206 -6.99 -11.44 -21.08
CA ILE A 206 -6.49 -10.10 -21.45
C ILE A 206 -5.63 -10.21 -22.72
N PRO A 207 -6.26 -10.34 -23.90
CA PRO A 207 -5.56 -10.34 -25.19
C PRO A 207 -5.08 -8.92 -25.52
N GLY A 208 -4.03 -8.83 -26.33
CA GLY A 208 -3.65 -7.58 -26.98
C GLY A 208 -4.49 -7.25 -28.21
N GLU A 209 -4.12 -6.20 -28.93
CA GLU A 209 -4.86 -5.73 -30.11
C GLU A 209 -4.81 -6.69 -31.30
N ARG A 210 -3.74 -7.47 -31.42
CA ARG A 210 -3.53 -8.42 -32.52
C ARG A 210 -3.55 -9.86 -32.01
N GLU A 211 -3.90 -10.79 -32.89
CA GLU A 211 -3.88 -12.22 -32.62
C GLU A 211 -2.49 -12.67 -32.11
N GLY A 212 -2.46 -13.44 -31.05
CA GLY A 212 -1.26 -13.91 -30.39
C GLY A 212 -0.68 -12.98 -29.32
N MET A 213 -1.16 -11.76 -29.22
CA MET A 213 -0.78 -10.85 -28.14
C MET A 213 -1.60 -11.11 -26.86
N TYR A 214 -0.93 -11.07 -25.72
CA TYR A 214 -1.56 -11.25 -24.40
C TYR A 214 -0.72 -10.65 -23.29
N MET A 215 -1.34 -10.34 -22.17
CA MET A 215 -0.64 -9.90 -20.98
C MET A 215 0.13 -11.05 -20.35
N ALA A 216 1.39 -10.79 -19.99
CA ALA A 216 2.29 -11.68 -19.28
C ALA A 216 2.97 -10.98 -18.10
N THR A 217 3.72 -11.75 -17.33
CA THR A 217 4.52 -11.26 -16.20
C THR A 217 5.98 -11.16 -16.59
N ASP A 218 6.62 -10.02 -16.33
CA ASP A 218 8.07 -9.93 -16.38
C ASP A 218 8.66 -10.68 -15.17
N SER A 219 9.08 -11.92 -15.38
CA SER A 219 9.51 -12.83 -14.32
C SER A 219 10.77 -12.38 -13.57
N MET A 220 11.58 -11.48 -14.16
CA MET A 220 12.77 -10.94 -13.51
C MET A 220 12.45 -9.89 -12.44
N PHE A 221 11.31 -9.23 -12.55
CA PHE A 221 10.91 -8.13 -11.67
C PHE A 221 9.70 -8.47 -10.80
N VAL A 222 9.58 -9.71 -10.35
CA VAL A 222 8.53 -10.15 -9.42
C VAL A 222 9.12 -10.47 -8.07
N ASP A 223 8.59 -9.83 -7.04
CA ASP A 223 8.81 -10.17 -5.64
C ASP A 223 7.52 -10.71 -5.02
N VAL A 224 7.66 -11.70 -4.16
CA VAL A 224 6.57 -12.35 -3.46
C VAL A 224 6.86 -12.35 -1.96
N GLU A 225 5.92 -11.85 -1.17
CA GLU A 225 6.02 -11.75 0.28
C GLU A 225 4.79 -12.34 0.97
N ASP A 226 5.01 -12.93 2.14
CA ASP A 226 3.93 -13.32 3.04
C ASP A 226 3.43 -12.09 3.80
N ILE A 227 2.15 -11.84 3.75
CA ILE A 227 1.51 -10.73 4.45
C ILE A 227 0.34 -11.24 5.30
N VAL A 228 -0.17 -10.40 6.18
CA VAL A 228 -1.37 -10.67 6.95
C VAL A 228 -2.46 -9.66 6.55
N VAL A 229 -3.60 -10.17 6.11
CA VAL A 229 -4.77 -9.35 5.77
C VAL A 229 -5.94 -9.82 6.63
N LYS A 230 -6.51 -8.92 7.42
CA LYS A 230 -7.62 -9.22 8.37
C LYS A 230 -7.30 -10.37 9.34
N GLY A 231 -6.06 -10.46 9.79
CA GLY A 231 -5.62 -11.51 10.71
C GLY A 231 -5.33 -12.87 10.06
N GLU A 232 -5.54 -13.01 8.75
CA GLU A 232 -5.32 -14.25 8.01
C GLU A 232 -4.13 -14.12 7.05
N TYR A 233 -3.53 -15.26 6.72
CA TYR A 233 -2.45 -15.35 5.75
C TYR A 233 -2.90 -14.86 4.37
N ALA A 234 -2.05 -14.10 3.72
CA ALA A 234 -2.15 -13.75 2.31
C ALA A 234 -0.74 -13.71 1.70
N GLN A 235 -0.66 -13.99 0.40
CA GLN A 235 0.54 -13.76 -0.38
C GLN A 235 0.37 -12.45 -1.14
N GLU A 236 1.36 -11.56 -1.02
CA GLU A 236 1.47 -10.38 -1.88
C GLU A 236 2.51 -10.66 -2.97
N ALA A 237 2.19 -10.34 -4.21
CA ALA A 237 3.14 -10.30 -5.30
C ALA A 237 3.17 -8.89 -5.91
N ARG A 238 4.37 -8.39 -6.16
CA ARG A 238 4.63 -7.11 -6.82
C ARG A 238 5.56 -7.32 -8.00
N GLY A 239 5.29 -6.65 -9.10
CA GLY A 239 6.16 -6.79 -10.26
C GLY A 239 5.72 -5.94 -11.43
N LEU A 240 6.25 -6.30 -12.60
CA LEU A 240 5.92 -5.67 -13.85
C LEU A 240 5.14 -6.65 -14.74
N TRP A 241 4.12 -6.12 -15.39
CA TRP A 241 3.43 -6.80 -16.48
C TRP A 241 3.90 -6.24 -17.81
N GLU A 242 3.86 -7.06 -18.83
CA GLU A 242 4.14 -6.69 -20.21
C GLU A 242 3.09 -7.30 -21.15
N MET A 243 2.94 -6.70 -22.32
CA MET A 243 2.10 -7.23 -23.37
C MET A 243 3.00 -7.95 -24.39
N GLU A 244 2.92 -9.27 -24.43
CA GLU A 244 3.64 -10.07 -25.43
C GLU A 244 3.32 -9.59 -26.83
N GLY A 245 4.38 -9.21 -27.57
CA GLY A 245 4.26 -8.69 -28.93
C GLY A 245 3.97 -7.18 -29.03
N ASP A 246 4.00 -6.45 -27.93
CA ASP A 246 3.86 -4.99 -27.87
C ASP A 246 4.84 -4.39 -26.84
N MET A 247 5.00 -3.08 -26.85
CA MET A 247 5.83 -2.35 -25.88
C MET A 247 5.05 -1.85 -24.66
N MET A 248 3.78 -2.29 -24.49
CA MET A 248 2.98 -1.94 -23.35
C MET A 248 3.42 -2.71 -22.11
N GLY A 249 3.49 -2.03 -20.98
CA GLY A 249 3.82 -2.62 -19.70
C GLY A 249 3.58 -1.65 -18.55
N GLY A 250 3.73 -2.15 -17.34
CA GLY A 250 3.55 -1.35 -16.14
C GLY A 250 3.64 -2.17 -14.85
N PRO A 251 3.46 -1.53 -13.69
CA PRO A 251 3.50 -2.23 -12.42
C PRO A 251 2.17 -2.93 -12.11
N PHE A 252 2.25 -4.00 -11.31
CA PHE A 252 1.11 -4.65 -10.68
C PHE A 252 1.38 -4.95 -9.20
N VAL A 253 0.31 -5.07 -8.44
CA VAL A 253 0.27 -5.60 -7.07
C VAL A 253 -0.87 -6.58 -6.99
N SER A 254 -0.63 -7.77 -6.43
CA SER A 254 -1.58 -8.87 -6.34
C SER A 254 -1.62 -9.42 -4.91
N HIS A 255 -2.82 -9.71 -4.40
CA HIS A 255 -3.03 -10.44 -3.15
C HIS A 255 -3.75 -11.75 -3.43
N ALA A 256 -3.19 -12.86 -2.95
CA ALA A 256 -3.80 -14.18 -3.01
C ALA A 256 -4.20 -14.65 -1.61
N ARG A 257 -5.46 -15.06 -1.43
CA ARG A 257 -6.02 -15.53 -0.16
C ARG A 257 -6.80 -16.81 -0.35
N VAL A 258 -6.81 -17.69 0.66
CA VAL A 258 -7.61 -18.92 0.65
C VAL A 258 -9.03 -18.64 1.12
N ASP A 259 -9.99 -18.83 0.23
CA ASP A 259 -11.41 -18.95 0.60
C ASP A 259 -11.68 -20.39 1.07
N ARG A 260 -11.59 -20.58 2.39
CA ARG A 260 -11.76 -21.89 3.02
C ARG A 260 -13.17 -22.44 2.87
N ALA A 261 -14.17 -21.55 2.79
CA ALA A 261 -15.57 -21.95 2.67
C ALA A 261 -15.84 -22.67 1.35
N ASN A 262 -15.13 -22.29 0.30
CA ASN A 262 -15.33 -22.84 -1.06
C ASN A 262 -14.10 -23.61 -1.59
N GLY A 263 -13.07 -23.84 -0.78
CA GLY A 263 -11.89 -24.62 -1.14
C GLY A 263 -11.11 -24.06 -2.34
N ARG A 264 -10.98 -22.73 -2.43
CA ARG A 264 -10.35 -22.07 -3.56
C ARG A 264 -9.40 -20.96 -3.11
N VAL A 265 -8.50 -20.56 -4.00
CA VAL A 265 -7.72 -19.32 -3.88
C VAL A 265 -8.47 -18.23 -4.61
N ILE A 266 -8.61 -17.08 -3.95
CA ILE A 266 -9.06 -15.82 -4.53
C ILE A 266 -7.83 -14.93 -4.71
N VAL A 267 -7.66 -14.43 -5.93
CA VAL A 267 -6.62 -13.45 -6.26
C VAL A 267 -7.30 -12.14 -6.66
N VAL A 268 -6.87 -11.05 -6.03
CA VAL A 268 -7.21 -9.69 -6.42
C VAL A 268 -5.94 -8.96 -6.80
N GLU A 269 -5.96 -8.28 -7.93
CA GLU A 269 -4.80 -7.63 -8.50
C GLU A 269 -5.14 -6.24 -9.01
N ALA A 270 -4.23 -5.31 -8.80
CA ALA A 270 -4.25 -4.00 -9.42
C ALA A 270 -3.06 -3.86 -10.36
N PHE A 271 -3.27 -3.35 -11.57
CA PHE A 271 -2.19 -2.98 -12.46
C PHE A 271 -2.45 -1.61 -13.12
N ILE A 272 -1.37 -0.94 -13.48
CA ILE A 272 -1.42 0.42 -14.00
C ILE A 272 -0.80 0.46 -15.39
N TYR A 273 -1.47 1.14 -16.32
CA TYR A 273 -0.90 1.58 -17.57
C TYR A 273 -0.83 3.10 -17.60
N SER A 274 0.38 3.65 -17.55
CA SER A 274 0.60 5.09 -17.49
C SER A 274 1.95 5.43 -18.12
N PRO A 275 2.05 5.37 -19.46
CA PRO A 275 3.30 5.64 -20.16
C PRO A 275 3.78 7.07 -19.84
N ASP A 276 5.09 7.23 -19.67
CA ASP A 276 5.80 8.50 -19.45
C ASP A 276 5.36 9.31 -18.22
N LYS A 277 4.62 8.69 -17.27
CA LYS A 277 4.16 9.35 -16.05
C LYS A 277 4.51 8.56 -14.80
N LEU A 278 4.55 9.26 -13.67
CA LEU A 278 4.71 8.67 -12.34
C LEU A 278 3.48 7.81 -12.00
N LYS A 279 3.72 6.65 -11.40
CA LYS A 279 2.72 5.60 -11.16
C LYS A 279 2.39 5.39 -9.69
N ARG A 280 3.24 5.88 -8.78
CA ARG A 280 3.10 5.69 -7.33
C ARG A 280 1.69 5.97 -6.81
N ASN A 281 1.15 7.15 -7.12
CA ASN A 281 -0.15 7.54 -6.56
C ASN A 281 -1.28 6.66 -7.05
N LEU A 282 -1.29 6.31 -8.35
CA LEU A 282 -2.28 5.41 -8.94
C LEU A 282 -2.16 4.01 -8.34
N MET A 283 -0.94 3.48 -8.26
CA MET A 283 -0.70 2.15 -7.69
C MET A 283 -1.12 2.09 -6.21
N ARG A 284 -0.72 3.08 -5.40
CA ARG A 284 -1.10 3.13 -3.97
C ARG A 284 -2.61 3.27 -3.75
N GLN A 285 -3.30 4.01 -4.62
CA GLN A 285 -4.76 4.12 -4.60
C GLN A 285 -5.40 2.75 -4.86
N MET A 286 -4.95 2.05 -5.89
CA MET A 286 -5.47 0.75 -6.26
C MET A 286 -5.09 -0.34 -5.26
N GLU A 287 -3.88 -0.32 -4.74
CA GLU A 287 -3.41 -1.24 -3.72
C GLU A 287 -4.29 -1.20 -2.45
N ALA A 288 -4.71 -0.01 -2.03
CA ALA A 288 -5.63 0.14 -0.90
C ALA A 288 -6.95 -0.63 -1.11
N SER A 289 -7.43 -0.73 -2.35
CA SER A 289 -8.63 -1.50 -2.69
C SER A 289 -8.46 -3.00 -2.42
N LEU A 290 -7.26 -3.55 -2.64
CA LEU A 290 -7.02 -4.99 -2.45
C LEU A 290 -7.21 -5.42 -0.98
N TYR A 291 -6.90 -4.52 -0.03
CA TYR A 291 -7.12 -4.77 1.40
C TYR A 291 -8.60 -4.75 1.79
N THR A 292 -9.48 -4.25 0.93
CA THR A 292 -10.93 -4.22 1.21
C THR A 292 -11.63 -5.53 0.86
N LEU A 293 -10.95 -6.47 0.19
CA LEU A 293 -11.53 -7.77 -0.15
C LEU A 293 -12.12 -8.44 1.09
N ARG A 294 -13.38 -8.83 0.98
CA ARG A 294 -14.12 -9.61 1.97
C ARG A 294 -14.51 -10.94 1.36
N LEU A 295 -13.93 -12.01 1.90
CA LEU A 295 -14.27 -13.38 1.54
C LEU A 295 -15.63 -13.79 2.15
N PRO A 296 -16.28 -14.84 1.68
CA PRO A 296 -17.50 -15.37 2.29
C PRO A 296 -17.30 -15.60 3.79
N ASN A 297 -18.30 -15.20 4.59
CA ASN A 297 -18.30 -15.28 6.06
C ASN A 297 -17.34 -14.33 6.80
N GLU A 298 -16.63 -13.45 6.13
CA GLU A 298 -15.87 -12.39 6.81
C GLU A 298 -16.78 -11.19 7.16
N SER A 299 -16.59 -10.63 8.36
CA SER A 299 -17.30 -9.43 8.79
C SER A 299 -16.73 -8.17 8.14
N LEU A 300 -17.56 -7.11 8.06
CA LEU A 300 -17.09 -5.77 7.78
C LEU A 300 -16.18 -5.32 8.93
N ILE A 301 -14.96 -4.91 8.61
CA ILE A 301 -14.03 -4.30 9.56
C ILE A 301 -13.99 -2.80 9.23
N ASP A 302 -14.26 -1.96 10.21
CA ASP A 302 -14.30 -0.50 10.03
C ASP A 302 -12.92 0.10 9.75
N GLU A 303 -11.86 -0.51 10.27
CA GLU A 303 -10.47 -0.17 9.96
C GLU A 303 -9.72 -1.45 9.57
N ILE A 304 -9.14 -1.45 8.38
CA ILE A 304 -8.24 -2.53 7.99
C ILE A 304 -6.90 -2.25 8.64
N VAL A 305 -6.62 -2.99 9.70
CA VAL A 305 -5.28 -3.03 10.28
C VAL A 305 -4.39 -3.75 9.26
N ILE A 306 -3.65 -2.98 8.51
CA ILE A 306 -2.55 -3.50 7.71
C ILE A 306 -1.48 -3.87 8.73
N SER A 307 -1.47 -5.12 9.17
CA SER A 307 -0.52 -5.60 10.17
C SER A 307 0.83 -5.91 9.52
N GLY A 308 1.81 -5.08 9.73
CA GLY A 308 3.19 -5.49 9.88
C GLY A 308 3.47 -5.42 11.37
N ASN A 309 4.32 -6.26 11.92
CA ASN A 309 4.66 -6.37 13.33
C ASN A 309 4.98 -5.02 14.00
N ILE A 310 3.93 -4.24 14.26
CA ILE A 310 4.01 -3.14 15.22
C ILE A 310 3.62 -3.79 16.54
N PRO A 311 4.49 -3.85 17.55
CA PRO A 311 4.04 -4.20 18.89
C PRO A 311 2.87 -3.27 19.24
N GLU A 312 1.74 -3.83 19.68
CA GLU A 312 0.63 -3.08 20.25
C GLU A 312 1.09 -2.41 21.56
N GLU A 313 1.93 -1.40 21.47
CA GLU A 313 2.04 -0.43 22.55
C GLU A 313 0.88 0.51 22.40
N LYS A 314 0.00 0.46 23.39
CA LYS A 314 -1.23 1.23 23.57
C LYS A 314 -1.07 2.64 23.00
N ILE A 315 -1.88 2.97 21.98
CA ILE A 315 -2.11 4.34 21.55
C ILE A 315 -2.61 5.08 22.78
N ASP A 316 -1.78 5.91 23.37
CA ASP A 316 -2.18 6.75 24.49
C ASP A 316 -3.08 7.87 23.95
N THR A 317 -4.38 7.64 24.02
CA THR A 317 -5.42 8.59 23.62
C THR A 317 -5.68 9.67 24.69
N THR A 318 -4.92 9.67 25.80
CA THR A 318 -5.24 10.51 26.98
C THR A 318 -4.49 11.81 27.09
N SER A 319 -3.53 12.13 26.21
CA SER A 319 -2.89 13.46 26.25
C SER A 319 -3.72 14.55 25.56
N ARG A 320 -4.92 14.84 26.07
CA ARG A 320 -5.52 16.16 25.88
C ARG A 320 -4.71 17.13 26.72
N VAL A 321 -3.79 17.83 26.09
CA VAL A 321 -3.13 18.98 26.71
C VAL A 321 -4.16 20.09 26.89
N LYS A 322 -4.35 20.50 28.14
CA LYS A 322 -5.08 21.70 28.53
C LYS A 322 -4.43 22.97 27.99
#